data_bcb6bd09d7a20b982c60bf0a29f47b62
#
_entry.id   bcb6bd09d7a20b982c60bf0a29f47b62
#
_cell.length_a   1.000
_cell.length_b   1.000
_cell.length_c   1.000
_cell.angle_alpha   90.00
_cell.angle_beta   90.00
_cell.angle_gamma   90.00
#
_symmetry.space_group_name_H-M   'P 1'
#
loop_
_entity.id
_entity.type
_entity.pdbx_description
1 polymer ?
#
loop_
_entity_poly.entity_id
_entity_poly.type
_entity_poly.pdbx_seq_one_letter_code
_entity_poly.pdbx_strand_id
1 'polypeptide(L)'
;MIEKKSLDLLKTLIGFDTTSFKSNLNLIKFIENYLNQYKIKSELVYDETKNKANLFATIGPNSSGGIVFSGHTDVVPVVNQKWDTDPFQLIEKDQKLYGRGTSDMKSFIGLVLSRVPKIIEKKLSKPFHLAFSYDEEIGCVGVHGLLDLIEKKSIKPDFCIVGEPTSMEVVLGHKGKHAYSVKVEGLACHSGQAPLGVNAINYSSKLIAYIDKLNKEKSING
;
A
#
# COMPACT_ATOMS: atom_id res chain seq x y z
N MET A 1 16.40 17.62 11.13
CA MET A 1 15.22 18.37 10.60
C MET A 1 14.90 17.87 9.20
N ILE A 2 13.62 17.61 8.92
CA ILE A 2 13.15 17.27 7.56
C ILE A 2 13.31 18.49 6.65
N GLU A 3 13.82 18.30 5.44
CA GLU A 3 13.92 19.39 4.46
C GLU A 3 12.51 19.95 4.16
N LYS A 4 12.39 21.27 4.11
CA LYS A 4 11.10 21.95 3.85
C LYS A 4 10.35 21.38 2.62
N LYS A 5 11.09 21.14 1.53
CA LYS A 5 10.51 20.54 0.31
C LYS A 5 9.89 19.17 0.54
N SER A 6 10.52 18.32 1.35
CA SER A 6 9.97 17.00 1.71
C SER A 6 8.69 17.15 2.51
N LEU A 7 8.66 18.10 3.45
CA LEU A 7 7.48 18.37 4.27
C LEU A 7 6.32 18.93 3.43
N ASP A 8 6.59 19.85 2.51
CA ASP A 8 5.57 20.43 1.62
C ASP A 8 4.95 19.36 0.70
N LEU A 9 5.78 18.45 0.14
CA LEU A 9 5.30 17.32 -0.65
C LEU A 9 4.45 16.38 0.18
N LEU A 10 4.93 16.01 1.37
CA LEU A 10 4.19 15.13 2.27
C LEU A 10 2.85 15.76 2.68
N LYS A 11 2.83 17.05 3.00
CA LYS A 11 1.59 17.78 3.32
C LYS A 11 0.58 17.68 2.18
N THR A 12 1.03 17.84 0.95
CA THR A 12 0.17 17.71 -0.24
C THR A 12 -0.32 16.28 -0.42
N LEU A 13 0.56 15.27 -0.28
CA LEU A 13 0.19 13.86 -0.44
C LEU A 13 -0.81 13.39 0.62
N ILE A 14 -0.63 13.81 1.88
CA ILE A 14 -1.57 13.51 2.96
C ILE A 14 -2.95 14.14 2.71
N GLY A 15 -2.98 15.32 2.09
CA GLY A 15 -4.22 16.02 1.75
C GLY A 15 -5.13 15.29 0.76
N PHE A 16 -4.62 14.28 0.05
CA PHE A 16 -5.46 13.45 -0.80
C PHE A 16 -6.06 12.29 0.01
N ASP A 17 -7.38 12.23 0.10
CA ASP A 17 -8.09 11.06 0.63
C ASP A 17 -8.10 9.95 -0.42
N THR A 18 -7.12 9.07 -0.32
CA THR A 18 -6.95 7.89 -1.18
C THR A 18 -7.25 6.60 -0.42
N THR A 19 -8.24 6.61 0.45
CA THR A 19 -8.74 5.38 1.09
C THR A 19 -9.02 4.31 0.03
N SER A 20 -8.61 3.06 0.27
CA SER A 20 -8.53 1.98 -0.75
C SER A 20 -9.80 1.78 -1.59
N PHE A 21 -10.98 2.21 -1.10
CA PHE A 21 -12.23 2.18 -1.88
C PHE A 21 -12.48 3.44 -2.71
N LYS A 22 -11.59 4.43 -2.66
CA LYS A 22 -11.69 5.69 -3.39
C LYS A 22 -10.69 5.74 -4.54
N SER A 23 -10.91 6.70 -5.44
CA SER A 23 -9.96 6.99 -6.53
C SER A 23 -8.66 7.58 -5.98
N ASN A 24 -7.52 7.13 -6.53
CA ASN A 24 -6.21 7.73 -6.27
C ASN A 24 -5.76 8.70 -7.39
N LEU A 25 -6.59 8.92 -8.42
CA LEU A 25 -6.18 9.64 -9.64
C LEU A 25 -5.71 11.07 -9.37
N ASN A 26 -6.30 11.78 -8.42
CA ASN A 26 -5.87 13.14 -8.10
C ASN A 26 -4.43 13.14 -7.53
N LEU A 27 -4.11 12.19 -6.68
CA LEU A 27 -2.75 12.02 -6.14
C LEU A 27 -1.78 11.60 -7.25
N ILE A 28 -2.14 10.63 -8.08
CA ILE A 28 -1.33 10.17 -9.22
C ILE A 28 -1.05 11.32 -10.19
N LYS A 29 -2.08 12.11 -10.52
CA LYS A 29 -1.94 13.27 -11.40
C LYS A 29 -1.05 14.37 -10.81
N PHE A 30 -1.10 14.56 -9.50
CA PHE A 30 -0.17 15.44 -8.80
C PHE A 30 1.28 14.94 -8.96
N ILE A 31 1.54 13.65 -8.74
CA ILE A 31 2.88 13.07 -8.90
C ILE A 31 3.36 13.17 -10.35
N GLU A 32 2.51 12.82 -11.32
CA GLU A 32 2.79 12.94 -12.74
C GLU A 32 3.20 14.37 -13.11
N ASN A 33 2.41 15.36 -12.70
CA ASN A 33 2.70 16.78 -12.94
C ASN A 33 4.01 17.20 -12.26
N TYR A 34 4.28 16.73 -11.05
CA TYR A 34 5.54 17.00 -10.37
C TYR A 34 6.74 16.45 -11.14
N LEU A 35 6.67 15.20 -11.62
CA LEU A 35 7.73 14.58 -12.42
C LEU A 35 7.92 15.29 -13.77
N ASN A 36 6.83 15.71 -14.40
CA ASN A 36 6.87 16.45 -15.67
C ASN A 36 7.62 17.79 -15.57
N GLN A 37 7.62 18.47 -14.42
CA GLN A 37 8.43 19.67 -14.19
C GLN A 37 9.93 19.41 -14.36
N TYR A 38 10.36 18.17 -14.14
CA TYR A 38 11.74 17.71 -14.31
C TYR A 38 11.96 16.94 -15.61
N LYS A 39 11.01 17.02 -16.57
CA LYS A 39 11.03 16.31 -17.84
C LYS A 39 11.12 14.79 -17.72
N ILE A 40 10.65 14.25 -16.59
CA ILE A 40 10.55 12.81 -16.34
C ILE A 40 9.15 12.37 -16.79
N LYS A 41 9.13 11.50 -17.81
CA LYS A 41 7.88 10.90 -18.29
C LYS A 41 7.47 9.75 -17.36
N SER A 42 6.20 9.71 -17.01
CA SER A 42 5.58 8.59 -16.30
C SER A 42 4.63 7.83 -17.22
N GLU A 43 4.43 6.56 -16.89
CA GLU A 43 3.44 5.69 -17.51
C GLU A 43 2.40 5.34 -16.46
N LEU A 44 1.13 5.49 -16.82
CA LEU A 44 0.01 5.18 -15.94
C LEU A 44 -0.63 3.86 -16.39
N VAL A 45 -0.81 2.96 -15.42
CA VAL A 45 -1.53 1.70 -15.62
C VAL A 45 -2.83 1.78 -14.83
N TYR A 46 -3.92 1.93 -15.54
CA TYR A 46 -5.25 2.09 -14.96
C TYR A 46 -5.85 0.74 -14.57
N ASP A 47 -6.72 0.76 -13.57
CA ASP A 47 -7.64 -0.32 -13.31
C ASP A 47 -8.70 -0.43 -14.43
N GLU A 48 -9.49 -1.52 -14.42
CA GLU A 48 -10.53 -1.76 -15.44
C GLU A 48 -11.58 -0.63 -15.50
N THR A 49 -11.87 -0.02 -14.36
CA THR A 49 -12.87 1.06 -14.24
C THR A 49 -12.31 2.43 -14.60
N LYS A 50 -11.00 2.57 -14.75
CA LYS A 50 -10.24 3.82 -14.92
C LYS A 50 -10.43 4.82 -13.77
N ASN A 51 -10.77 4.33 -12.59
CA ASN A 51 -10.90 5.13 -11.38
C ASN A 51 -9.64 5.13 -10.53
N LYS A 52 -8.70 4.23 -10.81
CA LYS A 52 -7.42 4.13 -10.13
C LYS A 52 -6.31 3.94 -11.15
N ALA A 53 -5.11 4.35 -10.78
CA ALA A 53 -3.93 4.12 -11.62
C ALA A 53 -2.70 3.85 -10.77
N ASN A 54 -1.85 2.98 -11.28
CA ASN A 54 -0.45 2.88 -10.91
C ASN A 54 0.36 3.90 -11.70
N LEU A 55 1.48 4.32 -11.15
CA LEU A 55 2.46 5.17 -11.84
C LEU A 55 3.80 4.48 -11.88
N PHE A 56 4.39 4.43 -13.08
CA PHE A 56 5.78 4.00 -13.28
C PHE A 56 6.58 5.10 -13.96
N ALA A 57 7.79 5.37 -13.48
CA ALA A 57 8.70 6.32 -14.10
C ALA A 57 10.14 5.86 -13.97
N THR A 58 10.98 6.24 -14.94
CA THR A 58 12.41 5.94 -14.94
C THR A 58 13.22 7.23 -15.00
N ILE A 59 14.23 7.35 -14.15
CA ILE A 59 15.17 8.47 -14.10
C ILE A 59 16.58 7.92 -14.36
N GLY A 60 17.30 8.51 -15.33
CA GLY A 60 18.67 8.14 -15.67
C GLY A 60 18.76 7.38 -16.98
N PRO A 61 19.82 6.57 -17.20
CA PRO A 61 20.09 5.94 -18.45
C PRO A 61 19.08 4.82 -18.77
N ASN A 62 18.83 4.60 -20.07
CA ASN A 62 18.08 3.44 -20.54
C ASN A 62 19.00 2.22 -20.58
N SER A 63 19.27 1.65 -19.42
CA SER A 63 20.14 0.49 -19.23
C SER A 63 19.50 -0.52 -18.28
N SER A 64 19.98 -1.75 -18.29
CA SER A 64 19.58 -2.78 -17.34
C SER A 64 20.11 -2.48 -15.94
N GLY A 65 19.48 -3.08 -14.92
CA GLY A 65 19.86 -2.91 -13.52
C GLY A 65 19.16 -1.71 -12.87
N GLY A 66 19.79 -1.17 -11.84
CA GLY A 66 19.27 -0.03 -11.09
C GLY A 66 18.37 -0.43 -9.92
N ILE A 67 17.65 0.55 -9.40
CA ILE A 67 16.84 0.40 -8.18
C ILE A 67 15.41 0.79 -8.47
N VAL A 68 14.45 -0.01 -7.99
CA VAL A 68 13.03 0.37 -7.90
C VAL A 68 12.75 0.91 -6.51
N PHE A 69 12.13 2.09 -6.43
CA PHE A 69 11.48 2.60 -5.22
C PHE A 69 9.98 2.34 -5.35
N SER A 70 9.50 1.39 -4.56
CA SER A 70 8.11 0.94 -4.58
C SER A 70 7.34 1.44 -3.37
N GLY A 71 6.13 1.93 -3.60
CA GLY A 71 5.20 2.34 -2.55
C GLY A 71 3.76 2.32 -3.01
N HIS A 72 2.84 2.20 -2.05
CA HIS A 72 1.42 2.30 -2.34
C HIS A 72 0.88 3.70 -2.03
N THR A 73 -0.14 4.10 -2.78
CA THR A 73 -0.76 5.43 -2.70
C THR A 73 -2.04 5.44 -1.88
N ASP A 74 -2.63 4.27 -1.69
CA ASP A 74 -3.83 4.12 -0.89
C ASP A 74 -3.53 4.08 0.61
N VAL A 75 -4.57 4.19 1.40
CA VAL A 75 -4.52 4.19 2.87
C VAL A 75 -5.76 3.50 3.42
N VAL A 76 -5.64 2.90 4.61
CA VAL A 76 -6.79 2.31 5.31
C VAL A 76 -7.83 3.35 5.69
N PRO A 77 -9.12 2.96 5.81
CA PRO A 77 -10.20 3.85 6.22
C PRO A 77 -9.95 4.50 7.57
N VAL A 78 -10.50 5.70 7.76
CA VAL A 78 -10.48 6.45 9.04
C VAL A 78 -11.81 6.36 9.79
N VAL A 79 -12.82 5.71 9.21
CA VAL A 79 -14.15 5.54 9.79
C VAL A 79 -14.05 4.69 11.07
N ASN A 80 -14.80 5.06 12.10
CA ASN A 80 -14.80 4.43 13.42
C ASN A 80 -13.46 4.51 14.18
N GLN A 81 -12.57 5.41 13.79
CA GLN A 81 -11.34 5.74 14.52
C GLN A 81 -11.48 7.11 15.17
N LYS A 82 -10.99 7.22 16.41
CA LYS A 82 -10.94 8.50 17.11
C LYS A 82 -9.70 9.26 16.65
N TRP A 83 -9.91 10.42 16.03
CA TRP A 83 -8.86 11.34 15.61
C TRP A 83 -8.98 12.65 16.37
N ASP A 84 -7.86 13.19 16.84
CA ASP A 84 -7.80 14.50 17.51
C ASP A 84 -7.70 15.66 16.49
N THR A 85 -7.33 15.33 15.24
CA THR A 85 -7.17 16.28 14.13
C THR A 85 -7.76 15.68 12.86
N ASP A 86 -7.93 16.47 11.80
CA ASP A 86 -8.30 15.96 10.49
C ASP A 86 -7.24 14.95 9.99
N PRO A 87 -7.59 13.68 9.74
CA PRO A 87 -6.65 12.66 9.28
C PRO A 87 -6.00 12.95 7.93
N PHE A 88 -6.62 13.79 7.09
CA PHE A 88 -6.10 14.21 5.80
C PHE A 88 -5.45 15.60 5.82
N GLN A 89 -5.14 16.10 7.02
CA GLN A 89 -4.33 17.29 7.21
C GLN A 89 -3.06 16.94 7.99
N LEU A 90 -1.90 17.18 7.38
CA LEU A 90 -0.62 16.94 8.06
C LEU A 90 -0.45 17.93 9.21
N ILE A 91 -0.29 17.41 10.42
CA ILE A 91 -0.03 18.18 11.63
C ILE A 91 1.37 17.82 12.16
N GLU A 92 2.18 18.84 12.44
CA GLU A 92 3.45 18.72 13.16
C GLU A 92 3.25 19.07 14.62
N LYS A 93 3.51 18.11 15.52
CA LYS A 93 3.42 18.28 16.96
C LYS A 93 4.44 17.39 17.66
N ASP A 94 5.12 17.90 18.68
CA ASP A 94 6.07 17.14 19.50
C ASP A 94 7.14 16.40 18.65
N GLN A 95 7.69 17.09 17.64
CA GLN A 95 8.66 16.55 16.66
C GLN A 95 8.17 15.31 15.88
N LYS A 96 6.87 15.11 15.80
CA LYS A 96 6.22 14.05 15.04
C LYS A 96 5.25 14.63 14.02
N LEU A 97 5.01 13.86 12.97
CA LEU A 97 4.04 14.18 11.92
C LEU A 97 2.82 13.27 12.08
N TYR A 98 1.64 13.88 12.15
CA TYR A 98 0.38 13.18 12.30
C TYR A 98 -0.48 13.37 11.06
N GLY A 99 -1.14 12.30 10.62
CA GLY A 99 -2.03 12.24 9.48
C GLY A 99 -2.13 10.82 8.94
N ARG A 100 -3.22 10.47 8.27
CA ARG A 100 -3.38 9.16 7.64
C ARG A 100 -2.39 9.01 6.47
N GLY A 101 -1.54 7.97 6.51
CA GLY A 101 -0.51 7.73 5.52
C GLY A 101 0.85 8.37 5.84
N THR A 102 1.02 9.03 7.00
CA THR A 102 2.34 9.56 7.41
C THR A 102 3.35 8.46 7.69
N SER A 103 2.93 7.34 8.24
CA SER A 103 3.78 6.17 8.46
C SER A 103 3.65 5.18 7.31
N ASP A 104 2.43 4.89 6.89
CA ASP A 104 2.06 3.89 5.92
C ASP A 104 1.26 4.55 4.78
N MET A 105 1.88 4.82 3.62
CA MET A 105 3.34 4.97 3.45
C MET A 105 3.67 6.19 2.58
N LYS A 106 2.77 7.21 2.57
CA LYS A 106 2.94 8.41 1.74
C LYS A 106 4.20 9.22 2.06
N SER A 107 4.76 9.09 3.30
CA SER A 107 6.03 9.74 3.65
C SER A 107 7.18 9.22 2.79
N PHE A 108 7.24 7.93 2.53
CA PHE A 108 8.24 7.36 1.64
C PHE A 108 8.13 7.96 0.24
N ILE A 109 6.92 8.00 -0.32
CA ILE A 109 6.67 8.62 -1.64
C ILE A 109 7.13 10.08 -1.65
N GLY A 110 6.74 10.86 -0.63
CA GLY A 110 7.14 12.27 -0.50
C GLY A 110 8.66 12.46 -0.41
N LEU A 111 9.35 11.59 0.35
CA LEU A 111 10.80 11.61 0.46
C LEU A 111 11.48 11.29 -0.88
N VAL A 112 11.03 10.23 -1.56
CA VAL A 112 11.55 9.85 -2.88
C VAL A 112 11.37 10.98 -3.89
N LEU A 113 10.18 11.56 -3.98
CA LEU A 113 9.89 12.68 -4.87
C LEU A 113 10.76 13.91 -4.54
N SER A 114 10.99 14.21 -3.27
CA SER A 114 11.84 15.34 -2.85
C SER A 114 13.28 15.22 -3.30
N ARG A 115 13.75 13.99 -3.54
CA ARG A 115 15.12 13.70 -4.02
C ARG A 115 15.28 13.78 -5.53
N VAL A 116 14.18 13.74 -6.28
CA VAL A 116 14.20 13.79 -7.76
C VAL A 116 15.11 14.92 -8.30
N PRO A 117 15.01 16.18 -7.85
CA PRO A 117 15.88 17.24 -8.36
C PRO A 117 17.36 16.96 -8.15
N LYS A 118 17.73 16.42 -6.99
CA LYS A 118 19.13 16.08 -6.69
C LYS A 118 19.61 14.86 -7.48
N ILE A 119 18.71 13.93 -7.78
CA ILE A 119 19.01 12.72 -8.55
C ILE A 119 19.29 13.06 -10.01
N ILE A 120 18.48 13.92 -10.64
CA ILE A 120 18.67 14.31 -12.05
C ILE A 120 19.95 15.14 -12.31
N GLU A 121 20.44 15.83 -11.27
CA GLU A 121 21.72 16.56 -11.35
C GLU A 121 22.94 15.62 -11.35
N LYS A 122 22.74 14.35 -10.99
CA LYS A 122 23.82 13.37 -10.94
C LYS A 122 23.95 12.65 -12.28
N LYS A 123 25.20 12.36 -12.67
CA LYS A 123 25.45 11.44 -13.80
C LYS A 123 25.25 10.02 -13.30
N LEU A 124 24.04 9.51 -13.44
CA LEU A 124 23.68 8.17 -13.02
C LEU A 124 24.31 7.12 -13.92
N SER A 125 24.92 6.09 -13.33
CA SER A 125 25.43 4.92 -14.06
C SER A 125 24.35 3.86 -14.31
N LYS A 126 23.29 3.86 -13.47
CA LYS A 126 22.14 2.95 -13.54
C LYS A 126 20.84 3.72 -13.30
N PRO A 127 19.70 3.22 -13.78
CA PRO A 127 18.42 3.90 -13.62
C PRO A 127 17.87 3.83 -12.18
N PHE A 128 17.07 4.82 -11.83
CA PHE A 128 16.13 4.82 -10.72
C PHE A 128 14.72 4.68 -11.27
N HIS A 129 13.98 3.69 -10.79
CA HIS A 129 12.59 3.49 -11.16
C HIS A 129 11.69 3.86 -9.99
N LEU A 130 10.62 4.55 -10.28
CA LEU A 130 9.54 4.86 -9.35
C LEU A 130 8.35 3.98 -9.72
N ALA A 131 7.83 3.24 -8.76
CA ALA A 131 6.72 2.32 -8.92
C ALA A 131 5.70 2.55 -7.81
N PHE A 132 4.64 3.30 -8.11
CA PHE A 132 3.61 3.63 -7.12
C PHE A 132 2.30 2.94 -7.49
N SER A 133 1.82 2.10 -6.56
CA SER A 133 0.62 1.28 -6.75
C SER A 133 -0.59 1.81 -6.00
N TYR A 134 -1.75 1.26 -6.31
CA TYR A 134 -3.00 1.42 -5.57
C TYR A 134 -3.41 0.07 -4.95
N ASP A 135 -4.33 0.12 -3.96
CA ASP A 135 -4.97 -1.05 -3.34
C ASP A 135 -3.99 -2.09 -2.77
N GLU A 136 -2.93 -1.62 -2.12
CA GLU A 136 -2.07 -2.48 -1.33
C GLU A 136 -2.83 -3.00 -0.11
N GLU A 137 -3.50 -2.12 0.62
CA GLU A 137 -4.17 -2.34 1.91
C GLU A 137 -5.33 -3.36 1.85
N ILE A 138 -5.79 -3.67 0.66
CA ILE A 138 -6.84 -4.67 0.43
C ILE A 138 -6.33 -5.92 -0.29
N GLY A 139 -5.01 -6.18 -0.20
CA GLY A 139 -4.38 -7.41 -0.67
C GLY A 139 -3.46 -7.25 -1.87
N CYS A 140 -2.78 -6.12 -2.02
CA CYS A 140 -1.81 -5.83 -3.08
C CYS A 140 -2.41 -5.98 -4.50
N VAL A 141 -3.70 -5.64 -4.66
CA VAL A 141 -4.43 -5.91 -5.92
C VAL A 141 -3.87 -5.09 -7.09
N GLY A 142 -3.53 -3.84 -6.84
CA GLY A 142 -3.12 -2.92 -7.90
C GLY A 142 -1.73 -3.19 -8.47
N VAL A 143 -0.82 -3.76 -7.72
CA VAL A 143 0.58 -3.94 -8.12
C VAL A 143 0.77 -4.84 -9.34
N HIS A 144 -0.17 -5.76 -9.61
CA HIS A 144 -0.09 -6.69 -10.73
C HIS A 144 0.09 -5.97 -12.07
N GLY A 145 -0.66 -4.90 -12.31
CA GLY A 145 -0.50 -4.11 -13.53
C GLY A 145 0.89 -3.45 -13.68
N LEU A 146 1.55 -3.08 -12.57
CA LEU A 146 2.93 -2.61 -12.60
C LEU A 146 3.91 -3.74 -12.94
N LEU A 147 3.71 -4.92 -12.37
CA LEU A 147 4.54 -6.09 -12.66
C LEU A 147 4.45 -6.46 -14.14
N ASP A 148 3.26 -6.50 -14.72
CA ASP A 148 3.03 -6.75 -16.15
C ASP A 148 3.74 -5.70 -17.02
N LEU A 149 3.69 -4.42 -16.63
CA LEU A 149 4.39 -3.34 -17.35
C LEU A 149 5.92 -3.52 -17.30
N ILE A 150 6.47 -3.83 -16.11
CA ILE A 150 7.90 -4.05 -15.88
C ILE A 150 8.38 -5.26 -16.71
N GLU A 151 7.63 -6.35 -16.72
CA GLU A 151 7.92 -7.56 -17.50
C GLU A 151 7.88 -7.26 -19.00
N LYS A 152 6.81 -6.64 -19.49
CA LYS A 152 6.64 -6.24 -20.90
C LYS A 152 7.78 -5.36 -21.39
N LYS A 153 8.31 -4.49 -20.53
CA LYS A 153 9.45 -3.63 -20.85
C LYS A 153 10.81 -4.30 -20.65
N SER A 154 10.82 -5.53 -20.18
CA SER A 154 12.05 -6.27 -19.84
C SER A 154 12.96 -5.52 -18.86
N ILE A 155 12.36 -4.76 -17.94
CA ILE A 155 13.09 -4.03 -16.91
C ILE A 155 13.54 -5.03 -15.85
N LYS A 156 14.85 -5.11 -15.64
CA LYS A 156 15.46 -6.02 -14.66
C LYS A 156 16.26 -5.21 -13.65
N PRO A 157 15.64 -4.71 -12.58
CA PRO A 157 16.35 -3.96 -11.54
C PRO A 157 17.29 -4.89 -10.76
N ASP A 158 18.34 -4.32 -10.18
CA ASP A 158 19.25 -5.07 -9.30
C ASP A 158 18.54 -5.40 -7.97
N PHE A 159 17.70 -4.47 -7.48
CA PHE A 159 16.87 -4.66 -6.27
C PHE A 159 15.72 -3.63 -6.22
N CYS A 160 14.79 -3.91 -5.32
CA CYS A 160 13.65 -3.05 -5.03
C CYS A 160 13.68 -2.64 -3.56
N ILE A 161 13.44 -1.35 -3.30
CA ILE A 161 13.20 -0.83 -1.95
C ILE A 161 11.70 -0.54 -1.84
N VAL A 162 11.04 -1.32 -1.00
CA VAL A 162 9.64 -1.11 -0.62
C VAL A 162 9.63 -0.28 0.65
N GLY A 163 8.97 0.86 0.63
CA GLY A 163 9.07 1.87 1.68
C GLY A 163 8.11 1.67 2.85
N GLU A 164 7.79 0.45 3.19
CA GLU A 164 6.93 0.10 4.32
C GLU A 164 7.53 0.50 5.68
N PRO A 165 6.71 0.75 6.72
CA PRO A 165 7.16 1.19 8.03
C PRO A 165 7.80 0.07 8.84
N THR A 166 9.09 -0.15 8.67
CA THR A 166 9.90 -1.19 9.33
C THR A 166 10.74 -0.66 10.50
N SER A 167 10.44 0.52 11.02
CA SER A 167 11.27 1.22 12.01
C SER A 167 12.72 1.44 11.52
N MET A 168 12.90 1.62 10.22
CA MET A 168 14.19 1.77 9.52
C MET A 168 15.09 0.52 9.54
N GLU A 169 14.54 -0.63 9.89
CA GLU A 169 15.25 -1.89 9.77
C GLU A 169 15.10 -2.48 8.37
N VAL A 170 16.11 -3.22 7.93
CA VAL A 170 16.06 -3.94 6.66
C VAL A 170 15.31 -5.26 6.86
N VAL A 171 14.13 -5.37 6.26
CA VAL A 171 13.29 -6.58 6.29
C VAL A 171 13.32 -7.22 4.91
N LEU A 172 13.71 -8.49 4.84
CA LEU A 172 13.87 -9.22 3.58
C LEU A 172 12.62 -10.00 3.16
N GLY A 173 11.59 -10.03 3.99
CA GLY A 173 10.35 -10.73 3.71
C GLY A 173 9.35 -10.57 4.84
N HIS A 174 8.11 -10.98 4.60
CA HIS A 174 7.05 -10.95 5.60
C HIS A 174 6.19 -12.21 5.52
N LYS A 175 5.39 -12.44 6.56
CA LYS A 175 4.43 -13.57 6.60
C LYS A 175 3.33 -13.32 5.56
N GLY A 176 2.98 -14.38 4.82
CA GLY A 176 1.82 -14.34 3.92
C GLY A 176 0.50 -14.20 4.69
N LYS A 177 -0.49 -13.58 4.05
CA LYS A 177 -1.85 -13.44 4.58
C LYS A 177 -2.83 -14.20 3.69
N HIS A 178 -3.64 -15.07 4.30
CA HIS A 178 -4.78 -15.69 3.66
C HIS A 178 -6.04 -15.34 4.44
N ALA A 179 -7.08 -14.89 3.75
CA ALA A 179 -8.39 -14.61 4.34
C ALA A 179 -9.41 -15.60 3.80
N TYR A 180 -10.23 -16.12 4.69
CA TYR A 180 -11.28 -17.07 4.35
C TYR A 180 -12.61 -16.56 4.89
N SER A 181 -13.68 -16.73 4.10
CA SER A 181 -15.06 -16.56 4.54
C SER A 181 -15.70 -17.94 4.67
N VAL A 182 -16.22 -18.24 5.83
CA VAL A 182 -16.90 -19.51 6.09
C VAL A 182 -18.36 -19.25 6.42
N LYS A 183 -19.26 -19.87 5.63
CA LYS A 183 -20.69 -19.87 5.87
C LYS A 183 -21.09 -21.22 6.45
N VAL A 184 -21.75 -21.24 7.59
CA VAL A 184 -22.27 -22.45 8.21
C VAL A 184 -23.80 -22.43 8.08
N GLU A 185 -24.36 -23.39 7.39
CA GLU A 185 -25.80 -23.55 7.19
C GLU A 185 -26.34 -24.60 8.13
N GLY A 186 -27.45 -24.29 8.77
CA GLY A 186 -28.17 -25.18 9.65
C GLY A 186 -29.50 -25.64 9.03
N LEU A 187 -30.24 -26.46 9.76
CA LEU A 187 -31.61 -26.89 9.42
C LEU A 187 -32.55 -26.34 10.49
N ALA A 188 -33.45 -25.44 10.06
CA ALA A 188 -34.47 -24.89 10.94
C ALA A 188 -35.51 -25.94 11.34
N CYS A 189 -35.96 -25.92 12.60
CA CYS A 189 -37.05 -26.76 13.10
C CYS A 189 -37.83 -26.02 14.20
N HIS A 190 -38.99 -26.54 14.55
CA HIS A 190 -39.73 -26.05 15.71
C HIS A 190 -38.94 -26.30 17.00
N SER A 191 -38.96 -25.36 17.93
CA SER A 191 -38.16 -25.42 19.18
C SER A 191 -38.44 -26.71 19.99
N GLY A 192 -39.68 -27.18 20.05
CA GLY A 192 -40.05 -28.44 20.68
C GLY A 192 -39.50 -29.69 19.97
N GLN A 193 -38.96 -29.55 18.79
CA GLN A 193 -38.40 -30.63 17.96
C GLN A 193 -36.91 -30.38 17.64
N ALA A 194 -36.20 -29.67 18.52
CA ALA A 194 -34.82 -29.30 18.34
C ALA A 194 -33.87 -30.44 17.89
N PRO A 195 -34.04 -31.70 18.31
CA PRO A 195 -33.24 -32.83 17.83
C PRO A 195 -33.37 -33.12 16.32
N LEU A 196 -34.42 -32.65 15.65
CA LEU A 196 -34.65 -32.81 14.22
C LEU A 196 -33.97 -31.68 13.39
N GLY A 197 -33.53 -30.65 14.05
CA GLY A 197 -32.82 -29.53 13.42
C GLY A 197 -31.31 -29.64 13.48
N VAL A 198 -30.65 -28.72 12.79
CA VAL A 198 -29.17 -28.56 12.83
C VAL A 198 -28.87 -27.13 13.22
N ASN A 199 -28.32 -26.94 14.42
CA ASN A 199 -27.97 -25.61 14.91
C ASN A 199 -26.61 -25.17 14.36
N ALA A 200 -26.62 -24.21 13.43
CA ALA A 200 -25.41 -23.68 12.79
C ALA A 200 -24.44 -23.06 13.81
N ILE A 201 -24.94 -22.46 14.90
CA ILE A 201 -24.08 -21.87 15.94
C ILE A 201 -23.27 -22.94 16.65
N ASN A 202 -23.87 -24.11 16.97
CA ASN A 202 -23.18 -25.22 17.61
C ASN A 202 -22.05 -25.78 16.72
N TYR A 203 -22.23 -25.80 15.40
CA TYR A 203 -21.19 -26.23 14.48
C TYR A 203 -20.13 -25.15 14.26
N SER A 204 -20.54 -23.88 14.18
CA SER A 204 -19.60 -22.76 14.11
C SER A 204 -18.69 -22.71 15.35
N SER A 205 -19.23 -22.96 16.54
CA SER A 205 -18.41 -22.96 17.78
C SER A 205 -17.35 -24.06 17.77
N LYS A 206 -17.64 -25.22 17.22
CA LYS A 206 -16.64 -26.31 17.06
C LYS A 206 -15.55 -25.92 16.07
N LEU A 207 -15.90 -25.26 14.98
CA LEU A 207 -14.92 -24.76 14.00
C LEU A 207 -14.01 -23.69 14.64
N ILE A 208 -14.60 -22.76 15.38
CA ILE A 208 -13.83 -21.71 16.10
C ILE A 208 -12.86 -22.34 17.09
N ALA A 209 -13.31 -23.30 17.89
CA ALA A 209 -12.46 -24.02 18.86
C ALA A 209 -11.32 -24.79 18.16
N TYR A 210 -11.59 -25.36 17.01
CA TYR A 210 -10.57 -26.05 16.19
C TYR A 210 -9.52 -25.06 15.67
N ILE A 211 -9.94 -23.90 15.15
CA ILE A 211 -9.04 -22.84 14.68
C ILE A 211 -8.16 -22.32 15.83
N ASP A 212 -8.76 -22.09 17.02
CA ASP A 212 -8.02 -21.66 18.21
C ASP A 212 -6.96 -22.71 18.62
N LYS A 213 -7.31 -23.98 18.57
CA LYS A 213 -6.33 -25.07 18.81
C LYS A 213 -5.19 -25.03 17.81
N LEU A 214 -5.48 -24.93 16.50
CA LEU A 214 -4.47 -24.83 15.47
C LEU A 214 -3.54 -23.62 15.66
N ASN A 215 -4.12 -22.48 16.05
CA ASN A 215 -3.33 -21.26 16.32
C ASN A 215 -2.34 -21.50 17.46
N LYS A 216 -2.76 -22.12 18.56
CA LYS A 216 -1.89 -22.47 19.70
C LYS A 216 -0.78 -23.44 19.31
N GLU A 217 -1.08 -24.47 18.52
CA GLU A 217 -0.10 -25.46 18.04
C GLU A 217 0.94 -24.82 17.09
N LYS A 218 0.52 -23.88 16.24
CA LYS A 218 1.39 -23.21 15.26
C LYS A 218 2.21 -22.07 15.87
N SER A 219 1.69 -21.33 16.86
CA SER A 219 2.41 -20.23 17.50
C SER A 219 3.59 -20.66 18.37
N ILE A 220 3.65 -21.95 18.74
CA ILE A 220 4.79 -22.54 19.49
C ILE A 220 5.99 -22.82 18.57
N ASN A 221 5.75 -22.93 17.26
CA ASN A 221 6.74 -23.35 16.26
C ASN A 221 7.12 -22.24 15.24
N GLY A 222 6.73 -20.99 15.49
CA GLY A 222 6.95 -19.86 14.56
C GLY A 222 7.54 -18.62 15.17
#